data_174aeaf75aa07306660589d59baa180f
#
_entry.id   174aeaf75aa07306660589d59baa180f
#
_cell.length_a   1.000
_cell.length_b   1.000
_cell.length_c   1.000
_cell.angle_alpha   90.00
_cell.angle_beta   90.00
_cell.angle_gamma   90.00
#
_symmetry.space_group_name_H-M   'P 1'
#
loop_
_entity.id
_entity.type
_entity.pdbx_description
1 polymer ?
#
loop_
_entity_poly.entity_id
_entity_poly.type
_entity_poly.pdbx_seq_one_letter_code
_entity_poly.pdbx_strand_id
1 'polypeptide(L)'
;MAAAFEREGMKLTHLIGPKVGHKYEPKTKLEVARHVNAAANKGTSAYARKVRFTTFTLRQNRMEWISVWGLEQHWKEARVEAEYVDDWEYRVKTQNVTALMLEQLEGPKQGTSNYVVKIDGQILETKPKRNAKILLRKFNKRWEIMPSLQQNSLVKAPGLQGPIDDAFLERFLMVKPTGKPMNVTVGKWVEQEMNEAITQWHRQFRGNARVIQDKHLTRKDFSQNLILWGDPTSNSVIAKIAGHLPIIWTKKGIRLKDKSWPADKFVPVLIYPNPFALRHYVVLNSGFTFSEYGHLSNSMQNAKLPDYAVLDMRVPIKERIPKGVVHSGFFSERWELTESDGKD
;
A
#
# COMPACT_ATOMS: atom_id res chain seq x y z
N MET A 1 -8.08 -22.59 -9.54
CA MET A 1 -6.62 -22.45 -9.82
C MET A 1 -6.27 -23.03 -11.18
N ALA A 2 -6.52 -24.32 -11.48
CA ALA A 2 -6.19 -24.91 -12.78
C ALA A 2 -6.72 -24.12 -13.99
N ALA A 3 -8.02 -23.77 -14.00
CA ALA A 3 -8.62 -22.95 -15.05
C ALA A 3 -7.99 -21.54 -15.19
N ALA A 4 -7.42 -20.98 -14.12
CA ALA A 4 -6.71 -19.71 -14.20
C ALA A 4 -5.35 -19.87 -14.90
N PHE A 5 -4.62 -20.95 -14.62
CA PHE A 5 -3.38 -21.27 -15.32
C PHE A 5 -3.62 -21.51 -16.82
N GLU A 6 -4.69 -22.23 -17.15
CA GLU A 6 -5.06 -22.51 -18.55
C GLU A 6 -5.40 -21.23 -19.33
N ARG A 7 -6.15 -20.28 -18.71
CA ARG A 7 -6.43 -18.96 -19.33
C ARG A 7 -5.16 -18.17 -19.63
N GLU A 8 -4.12 -18.32 -18.80
CA GLU A 8 -2.80 -17.70 -19.02
C GLU A 8 -1.89 -18.50 -19.95
N GLY A 9 -2.40 -19.59 -20.56
CA GLY A 9 -1.62 -20.45 -21.44
C GLY A 9 -0.55 -21.28 -20.72
N MET A 10 -0.73 -21.52 -19.43
CA MET A 10 0.18 -22.30 -18.59
C MET A 10 -0.44 -23.64 -18.19
N LYS A 11 0.39 -24.68 -18.11
CA LYS A 11 -0.03 -25.99 -17.63
C LYS A 11 0.32 -26.15 -16.15
N LEU A 12 -0.69 -26.33 -15.30
CA LEU A 12 -0.51 -26.64 -13.89
C LEU A 12 -0.33 -28.16 -13.71
N THR A 13 0.76 -28.57 -13.08
CA THR A 13 0.89 -29.94 -12.54
C THR A 13 0.09 -30.01 -11.24
N HIS A 14 -1.08 -30.66 -11.27
CA HIS A 14 -1.99 -30.77 -10.14
C HIS A 14 -2.03 -32.20 -9.63
N LEU A 15 -1.47 -32.43 -8.46
CA LEU A 15 -1.45 -33.74 -7.79
C LEU A 15 -2.44 -33.72 -6.62
N ILE A 16 -3.34 -34.69 -6.59
CA ILE A 16 -4.37 -34.83 -5.55
C ILE A 16 -4.03 -36.00 -4.65
N GLY A 17 -3.84 -35.74 -3.36
CA GLY A 17 -3.70 -36.76 -2.32
C GLY A 17 -5.07 -37.27 -1.88
N PRO A 18 -5.45 -38.55 -2.22
CA PRO A 18 -6.77 -39.06 -1.89
C PRO A 18 -6.92 -39.29 -0.39
N LYS A 19 -8.14 -39.05 0.12
CA LYS A 19 -8.57 -39.39 1.52
C LYS A 19 -7.68 -38.82 2.64
N VAL A 20 -7.06 -37.68 2.42
CA VAL A 20 -6.26 -36.97 3.44
C VAL A 20 -6.73 -35.53 3.59
N GLY A 21 -6.64 -34.99 4.82
CA GLY A 21 -6.87 -33.57 5.10
C GLY A 21 -5.61 -32.73 4.80
N HIS A 22 -5.22 -31.84 5.74
CA HIS A 22 -4.04 -30.98 5.62
C HIS A 22 -2.70 -31.71 5.79
N LYS A 23 -2.49 -32.78 5.02
CA LYS A 23 -1.23 -33.52 4.98
C LYS A 23 -1.03 -34.16 3.60
N TYR A 24 0.21 -34.48 3.27
CA TYR A 24 0.51 -35.24 2.07
C TYR A 24 0.18 -36.72 2.28
N GLU A 25 -0.52 -37.31 1.33
CA GLU A 25 -0.60 -38.78 1.21
C GLU A 25 0.80 -39.30 0.82
N PRO A 26 1.26 -40.46 1.37
CA PRO A 26 2.64 -40.93 1.18
C PRO A 26 3.11 -41.07 -0.27
N LYS A 27 2.28 -41.60 -1.17
CA LYS A 27 2.64 -41.73 -2.59
C LYS A 27 2.69 -40.38 -3.29
N THR A 28 1.70 -39.53 -3.04
CA THR A 28 1.65 -38.17 -3.58
C THR A 28 2.85 -37.34 -3.08
N LYS A 29 3.29 -37.55 -1.83
CA LYS A 29 4.48 -36.87 -1.27
C LYS A 29 5.74 -37.22 -2.08
N LEU A 30 5.93 -38.46 -2.43
CA LEU A 30 7.09 -38.91 -3.25
C LEU A 30 7.06 -38.28 -4.64
N GLU A 31 5.89 -38.20 -5.26
CA GLU A 31 5.73 -37.57 -6.58
C GLU A 31 5.99 -36.07 -6.52
N VAL A 32 5.48 -35.35 -5.48
CA VAL A 32 5.79 -33.94 -5.23
C VAL A 32 7.30 -33.76 -5.05
N ALA A 33 7.94 -34.60 -4.23
CA ALA A 33 9.39 -34.53 -4.00
C ALA A 33 10.18 -34.72 -5.30
N ARG A 34 9.77 -35.63 -6.18
CA ARG A 34 10.39 -35.86 -7.49
C ARG A 34 10.33 -34.57 -8.36
N HIS A 35 9.15 -33.91 -8.43
CA HIS A 35 8.99 -32.67 -9.18
C HIS A 35 9.83 -31.53 -8.60
N VAL A 36 9.83 -31.38 -7.27
CA VAL A 36 10.62 -30.35 -6.58
C VAL A 36 12.13 -30.56 -6.83
N ASN A 37 12.61 -31.79 -6.66
CA ASN A 37 14.03 -32.10 -6.88
C ASN A 37 14.43 -31.90 -8.35
N ALA A 38 13.58 -32.26 -9.32
CA ALA A 38 13.84 -32.02 -10.73
C ALA A 38 13.93 -30.50 -11.04
N ALA A 39 13.05 -29.70 -10.46
CA ALA A 39 13.10 -28.24 -10.58
C ALA A 39 14.36 -27.65 -9.93
N ALA A 40 14.73 -28.13 -8.74
CA ALA A 40 15.93 -27.69 -8.04
C ALA A 40 17.21 -28.03 -8.82
N ASN A 41 17.31 -29.25 -9.36
CA ASN A 41 18.45 -29.68 -10.16
C ASN A 41 18.57 -28.92 -11.50
N LYS A 42 17.45 -28.54 -12.09
CA LYS A 42 17.42 -27.71 -13.30
C LYS A 42 17.95 -26.31 -13.04
N GLY A 43 17.79 -25.81 -11.81
CA GLY A 43 18.11 -24.44 -11.45
C GLY A 43 17.16 -23.42 -12.09
N THR A 44 17.46 -22.15 -11.89
CA THR A 44 16.75 -21.02 -12.49
C THR A 44 17.65 -20.30 -13.47
N SER A 45 17.10 -19.77 -14.57
CA SER A 45 17.82 -18.78 -15.39
C SER A 45 18.09 -17.53 -14.57
N ALA A 46 19.13 -16.76 -14.93
CA ALA A 46 19.46 -15.51 -14.25
C ALA A 46 18.29 -14.52 -14.25
N TYR A 47 17.43 -14.58 -15.27
CA TYR A 47 16.19 -13.81 -15.38
C TYR A 47 15.20 -14.47 -16.36
N ALA A 48 13.92 -14.19 -16.20
CA ALA A 48 12.88 -14.60 -17.14
C ALA A 48 12.84 -13.60 -18.32
N ARG A 49 12.97 -14.10 -19.56
CA ARG A 49 12.87 -13.23 -20.75
C ARG A 49 11.46 -12.68 -20.96
N LYS A 50 10.42 -13.44 -20.57
CA LYS A 50 9.02 -13.05 -20.66
C LYS A 50 8.44 -12.98 -19.26
N VAL A 51 7.81 -11.85 -18.94
CA VAL A 51 7.16 -11.61 -17.63
C VAL A 51 5.73 -11.20 -17.87
N ARG A 52 4.81 -11.82 -17.15
CA ARG A 52 3.40 -11.42 -17.02
C ARG A 52 3.14 -11.13 -15.57
N PHE A 53 2.99 -9.86 -15.26
CA PHE A 53 2.84 -9.38 -13.90
C PHE A 53 1.47 -8.73 -13.70
N THR A 54 0.76 -9.16 -12.67
CA THR A 54 -0.51 -8.57 -12.25
C THR A 54 -0.39 -8.10 -10.81
N THR A 55 -0.83 -6.88 -10.55
CA THR A 55 -0.91 -6.31 -9.20
C THR A 55 -2.14 -5.42 -9.07
N PHE A 56 -2.58 -5.17 -7.83
CA PHE A 56 -3.68 -4.25 -7.50
C PHE A 56 -3.19 -3.05 -6.68
N THR A 57 -1.91 -3.04 -6.30
CA THR A 57 -1.33 -2.06 -5.39
C THR A 57 0.16 -1.92 -5.63
N LEU A 58 0.72 -0.77 -5.26
CA LEU A 58 2.17 -0.55 -5.30
C LEU A 58 2.94 -1.23 -4.16
N ARG A 59 2.25 -1.92 -3.23
CA ARG A 59 2.89 -2.72 -2.17
C ARG A 59 3.57 -3.96 -2.73
N GLN A 60 2.91 -4.69 -3.63
CA GLN A 60 3.47 -5.82 -4.39
C GLN A 60 3.73 -5.35 -5.81
N ASN A 61 4.71 -4.51 -5.99
CA ASN A 61 4.93 -3.75 -7.22
C ASN A 61 6.02 -4.32 -8.14
N ARG A 62 6.65 -5.44 -7.77
CA ARG A 62 7.81 -5.96 -8.52
C ARG A 62 7.65 -7.43 -8.89
N MET A 63 8.07 -7.76 -10.10
CA MET A 63 8.27 -9.11 -10.58
C MET A 63 9.46 -9.14 -11.53
N GLU A 64 10.48 -9.99 -11.22
CA GLU A 64 11.71 -10.10 -11.99
C GLU A 64 12.36 -8.70 -12.18
N TRP A 65 12.61 -8.31 -13.41
CA TRP A 65 13.22 -7.04 -13.82
C TRP A 65 12.23 -5.89 -14.01
N ILE A 66 10.97 -6.08 -13.67
CA ILE A 66 9.91 -5.09 -13.80
C ILE A 66 9.50 -4.59 -12.42
N SER A 67 9.34 -3.28 -12.28
CA SER A 67 8.70 -2.69 -11.11
C SER A 67 7.70 -1.61 -11.53
N VAL A 68 6.46 -1.73 -11.08
CA VAL A 68 5.40 -0.73 -11.26
C VAL A 68 5.56 0.35 -10.20
N TRP A 69 5.62 1.61 -10.61
CA TRP A 69 5.83 2.77 -9.74
C TRP A 69 4.66 3.72 -9.68
N GLY A 70 3.65 3.52 -10.51
CA GLY A 70 2.41 4.30 -10.50
C GLY A 70 1.29 3.55 -11.19
N LEU A 71 0.09 3.71 -10.67
CA LEU A 71 -1.14 3.15 -11.20
C LEU A 71 -2.05 4.30 -11.69
N GLU A 72 -2.98 4.00 -12.58
CA GLU A 72 -4.08 4.93 -12.90
C GLU A 72 -5.12 4.91 -11.77
N GLN A 73 -5.33 3.73 -11.18
CA GLN A 73 -6.23 3.55 -10.04
C GLN A 73 -5.79 2.34 -9.19
N HIS A 74 -5.53 2.56 -7.89
CA HIS A 74 -5.30 1.49 -6.92
C HIS A 74 -6.55 0.60 -6.78
N TRP A 75 -6.33 -0.66 -6.37
CA TRP A 75 -7.33 -1.68 -6.14
C TRP A 75 -8.11 -2.11 -7.39
N LYS A 76 -7.71 -1.60 -8.57
CA LYS A 76 -8.05 -2.18 -9.87
C LYS A 76 -6.88 -2.98 -10.41
N GLU A 77 -7.18 -4.01 -11.19
CA GLU A 77 -6.16 -4.84 -11.82
C GLU A 77 -5.23 -3.98 -12.68
N ALA A 78 -3.95 -4.06 -12.38
CA ALA A 78 -2.88 -3.52 -13.20
C ALA A 78 -2.07 -4.68 -13.76
N ARG A 79 -1.83 -4.66 -15.07
CA ARG A 79 -1.13 -5.73 -15.79
C ARG A 79 0.05 -5.19 -16.57
N VAL A 80 1.16 -5.90 -16.52
CA VAL A 80 2.34 -5.67 -17.36
C VAL A 80 2.70 -6.98 -18.04
N GLU A 81 2.69 -6.98 -19.36
CA GLU A 81 3.27 -8.05 -20.17
C GLU A 81 4.53 -7.51 -20.82
N ALA A 82 5.66 -8.13 -20.52
CA ALA A 82 6.93 -7.65 -21.01
C ALA A 82 7.83 -8.79 -21.48
N GLU A 83 8.60 -8.50 -22.51
CA GLU A 83 9.57 -9.39 -23.12
C GLU A 83 10.87 -8.66 -23.39
N TYR A 84 11.98 -9.22 -22.93
CA TYR A 84 13.32 -8.87 -23.36
C TYR A 84 13.66 -9.73 -24.59
N VAL A 85 13.69 -9.12 -25.78
CA VAL A 85 13.71 -9.87 -27.05
C VAL A 85 15.13 -10.23 -27.43
N ASP A 86 15.97 -9.22 -27.62
CA ASP A 86 17.37 -9.33 -28.01
C ASP A 86 18.15 -8.18 -27.40
N ASP A 87 19.48 -8.28 -27.45
CA ASP A 87 20.50 -7.39 -26.91
C ASP A 87 20.15 -5.89 -26.73
N TRP A 88 18.90 -5.48 -26.42
CA TRP A 88 18.58 -4.06 -26.20
C TRP A 88 17.10 -3.72 -26.41
N GLU A 89 16.27 -4.67 -26.83
CA GLU A 89 14.86 -4.41 -27.08
C GLU A 89 13.97 -4.96 -25.97
N TYR A 90 13.21 -4.07 -25.35
CA TYR A 90 12.09 -4.41 -24.45
C TYR A 90 10.77 -4.18 -25.18
N ARG A 91 9.90 -5.17 -25.18
CA ARG A 91 8.50 -5.06 -25.62
C ARG A 91 7.60 -5.10 -24.41
N VAL A 92 6.80 -4.08 -24.22
CA VAL A 92 5.97 -3.92 -23.03
C VAL A 92 4.55 -3.52 -23.41
N LYS A 93 3.57 -4.20 -22.78
CA LYS A 93 2.17 -3.80 -22.81
C LYS A 93 1.71 -3.57 -21.39
N THR A 94 0.95 -2.50 -21.15
CA THR A 94 0.48 -2.13 -19.83
C THR A 94 -1.01 -1.88 -19.79
N GLN A 95 -1.61 -2.15 -18.64
CA GLN A 95 -2.99 -1.79 -18.31
C GLN A 95 -2.99 -1.22 -16.90
N ASN A 96 -3.66 -0.08 -16.67
CA ASN A 96 -3.75 0.59 -15.37
C ASN A 96 -2.37 0.95 -14.76
N VAL A 97 -1.37 1.27 -15.60
CA VAL A 97 -0.02 1.61 -15.17
C VAL A 97 0.36 2.99 -15.70
N THR A 98 0.89 3.86 -14.83
CA THR A 98 1.33 5.22 -15.16
C THR A 98 2.84 5.43 -15.00
N ALA A 99 3.52 4.57 -14.24
CA ALA A 99 4.97 4.63 -14.12
C ALA A 99 5.57 3.23 -13.96
N LEU A 100 6.66 2.97 -14.65
CA LEU A 100 7.30 1.68 -14.76
C LEU A 100 8.83 1.83 -14.69
N MET A 101 9.48 0.88 -14.02
CA MET A 101 10.92 0.74 -14.03
C MET A 101 11.29 -0.61 -14.63
N LEU A 102 12.18 -0.62 -15.60
CA LEU A 102 12.79 -1.81 -16.17
C LEU A 102 14.26 -1.87 -15.73
N GLU A 103 14.70 -2.99 -15.17
CA GLU A 103 16.12 -3.22 -14.91
C GLU A 103 16.80 -3.63 -16.22
N GLN A 104 17.99 -3.15 -16.43
CA GLN A 104 18.81 -3.54 -17.58
C GLN A 104 19.43 -4.91 -17.28
N LEU A 105 19.06 -5.91 -18.04
CA LEU A 105 19.43 -7.31 -17.79
C LEU A 105 20.83 -7.63 -18.24
N GLU A 106 21.24 -7.09 -19.36
CA GLU A 106 22.59 -7.21 -19.93
C GLU A 106 23.02 -5.85 -20.47
N GLY A 107 24.28 -5.53 -20.30
CA GLY A 107 24.82 -4.27 -20.79
C GLY A 107 25.45 -4.46 -22.16
N PRO A 108 25.53 -3.41 -23.02
CA PRO A 108 26.34 -3.47 -24.23
C PRO A 108 27.76 -3.82 -23.89
N LYS A 109 28.32 -4.71 -24.65
CA LYS A 109 29.76 -4.69 -24.89
C LYS A 109 30.05 -3.28 -25.37
N GLN A 110 30.76 -2.51 -24.55
CA GLN A 110 31.05 -1.07 -24.70
C GLN A 110 30.75 -0.46 -26.06
N GLY A 111 29.83 0.50 -26.11
CA GLY A 111 30.07 1.69 -26.91
C GLY A 111 29.00 2.18 -27.87
N THR A 112 28.02 1.46 -28.37
CA THR A 112 27.36 1.97 -29.60
C THR A 112 25.81 1.81 -29.69
N SER A 113 25.16 0.96 -28.99
CA SER A 113 23.71 0.74 -29.20
C SER A 113 22.85 1.34 -28.10
N ASN A 114 21.71 1.95 -28.46
CA ASN A 114 20.71 2.41 -27.55
C ASN A 114 19.83 1.22 -27.13
N TYR A 115 19.27 1.28 -25.90
CA TYR A 115 18.12 0.45 -25.57
C TYR A 115 16.88 0.97 -26.29
N VAL A 116 16.12 0.05 -26.86
CA VAL A 116 14.82 0.33 -27.48
C VAL A 116 13.73 -0.23 -26.61
N VAL A 117 12.79 0.62 -26.18
CA VAL A 117 11.61 0.23 -25.42
C VAL A 117 10.39 0.46 -26.29
N LYS A 118 9.77 -0.64 -26.74
CA LYS A 118 8.48 -0.62 -27.43
C LYS A 118 7.38 -0.82 -26.40
N ILE A 119 6.67 0.24 -26.04
CA ILE A 119 5.69 0.25 -24.97
C ILE A 119 4.36 0.85 -25.43
N ASP A 120 3.26 0.09 -25.30
CA ASP A 120 1.89 0.50 -25.65
C ASP A 120 1.81 1.18 -27.03
N GLY A 121 2.54 0.65 -28.03
CA GLY A 121 2.59 1.19 -29.40
C GLY A 121 3.56 2.34 -29.62
N GLN A 122 4.28 2.81 -28.60
CA GLN A 122 5.35 3.83 -28.73
C GLN A 122 6.72 3.16 -28.77
N ILE A 123 7.67 3.83 -29.43
CA ILE A 123 9.09 3.46 -29.47
C ILE A 123 9.89 4.56 -28.78
N LEU A 124 10.65 4.17 -27.76
CA LEU A 124 11.52 5.04 -26.98
C LEU A 124 12.95 4.51 -27.04
N GLU A 125 13.90 5.40 -27.12
CA GLU A 125 15.32 5.05 -27.14
C GLU A 125 16.06 5.71 -25.97
N THR A 126 16.99 4.99 -25.35
CA THR A 126 17.82 5.52 -24.28
C THR A 126 19.22 4.93 -24.32
N LYS A 127 20.20 5.75 -23.97
CA LYS A 127 21.59 5.29 -23.86
C LYS A 127 21.75 4.39 -22.63
N PRO A 128 22.54 3.31 -22.74
CA PRO A 128 22.84 2.47 -21.58
C PRO A 128 23.64 3.27 -20.54
N LYS A 129 23.29 3.08 -19.28
CA LYS A 129 24.04 3.62 -18.14
C LYS A 129 24.46 2.43 -17.26
N ARG A 130 25.68 2.43 -16.76
CA ARG A 130 26.17 1.37 -15.88
C ARG A 130 25.25 1.21 -14.67
N ASN A 131 24.73 -0.01 -14.42
CA ASN A 131 23.71 -0.34 -13.41
C ASN A 131 22.43 0.50 -13.55
N ALA A 132 22.08 0.90 -14.74
CA ALA A 132 20.98 1.83 -14.95
C ALA A 132 19.66 1.08 -15.07
N LYS A 133 18.65 1.75 -14.59
CA LYS A 133 17.26 1.41 -14.73
C LYS A 133 16.64 2.30 -15.78
N ILE A 134 15.80 1.76 -16.63
CA ILE A 134 14.99 2.55 -17.55
C ILE A 134 13.73 2.96 -16.79
N LEU A 135 13.61 4.24 -16.54
CA LEU A 135 12.51 4.81 -15.76
C LEU A 135 11.50 5.44 -16.73
N LEU A 136 10.28 4.97 -16.71
CA LEU A 136 9.24 5.34 -17.65
C LEU A 136 8.05 5.93 -16.88
N ARG A 137 7.47 7.03 -17.39
CA ARG A 137 6.24 7.62 -16.88
C ARG A 137 5.32 8.03 -18.02
N LYS A 138 4.02 7.81 -17.81
CA LYS A 138 2.98 8.20 -18.74
C LYS A 138 2.46 9.60 -18.42
N PHE A 139 2.53 10.52 -19.38
CA PHE A 139 1.94 11.85 -19.35
C PHE A 139 0.96 11.99 -20.50
N ASN A 140 -0.24 12.39 -20.24
CA ASN A 140 -1.28 12.58 -21.29
C ASN A 140 -1.36 11.38 -22.27
N LYS A 141 -1.34 10.17 -21.74
CA LYS A 141 -1.34 8.89 -22.48
C LYS A 141 -0.05 8.60 -23.27
N ARG A 142 1.02 9.39 -23.13
CA ARG A 142 2.31 9.17 -23.76
C ARG A 142 3.36 8.77 -22.73
N TRP A 143 4.16 7.78 -23.06
CA TRP A 143 5.30 7.35 -22.25
C TRP A 143 6.51 8.22 -22.52
N GLU A 144 7.22 8.56 -21.48
CA GLU A 144 8.48 9.33 -21.51
C GLU A 144 9.52 8.66 -20.60
N ILE A 145 10.80 8.76 -20.99
CA ILE A 145 11.91 8.30 -20.18
C ILE A 145 12.27 9.39 -19.17
N MET A 146 12.33 9.01 -17.92
CA MET A 146 12.52 9.93 -16.80
C MET A 146 13.91 9.79 -16.18
N PRO A 147 14.52 10.88 -15.68
CA PRO A 147 15.73 10.79 -14.87
C PRO A 147 15.47 10.19 -13.48
N SER A 148 14.26 10.35 -12.97
CA SER A 148 13.80 9.83 -11.67
C SER A 148 12.30 9.60 -11.68
N LEU A 149 11.82 8.55 -11.01
CA LEU A 149 10.40 8.34 -10.74
C LEU A 149 9.95 8.98 -9.41
N GLN A 150 10.90 9.41 -8.59
CA GLN A 150 10.58 10.16 -7.38
C GLN A 150 10.08 11.54 -7.76
N GLN A 151 8.94 11.92 -7.22
CA GLN A 151 8.37 13.25 -7.41
C GLN A 151 8.39 14.02 -6.09
N ASN A 152 8.59 15.33 -6.18
CA ASN A 152 8.38 16.25 -5.06
C ASN A 152 6.88 16.60 -4.87
N SER A 153 6.01 15.94 -5.61
CA SER A 153 4.56 16.12 -5.56
C SER A 153 3.90 15.02 -4.71
N LEU A 154 2.75 15.32 -4.19
CA LEU A 154 1.91 14.42 -3.41
C LEU A 154 1.27 13.38 -4.35
N VAL A 155 1.93 12.23 -4.52
CA VAL A 155 1.51 11.14 -5.41
C VAL A 155 1.75 9.80 -4.72
N LYS A 156 0.81 8.87 -4.87
CA LYS A 156 1.00 7.49 -4.41
C LYS A 156 2.21 6.86 -5.10
N ALA A 157 3.06 6.21 -4.32
CA ALA A 157 4.29 5.58 -4.75
C ALA A 157 4.55 4.31 -3.92
N PRO A 158 5.46 3.42 -4.33
CA PRO A 158 5.85 2.29 -3.50
C PRO A 158 6.28 2.74 -2.10
N GLY A 159 5.64 2.17 -1.06
CA GLY A 159 5.84 2.57 0.33
C GLY A 159 5.06 3.83 0.76
N LEU A 160 4.24 4.41 -0.13
CA LEU A 160 3.37 5.55 0.17
C LEU A 160 2.07 5.46 -0.64
N GLN A 161 1.29 4.39 -0.44
CA GLN A 161 0.09 4.11 -1.25
C GLN A 161 -1.19 3.90 -0.42
N GLY A 162 -1.10 3.73 0.90
CA GLY A 162 -2.22 3.31 1.74
C GLY A 162 -2.49 1.79 1.64
N PRO A 163 -3.53 1.26 2.25
CA PRO A 163 -4.49 1.89 3.16
C PRO A 163 -3.92 2.17 4.56
N ILE A 164 -4.78 2.47 5.56
CA ILE A 164 -4.36 2.81 6.94
C ILE A 164 -3.31 1.85 7.49
N ASP A 165 -3.47 0.56 7.27
CA ASP A 165 -2.55 -0.48 7.77
C ASP A 165 -1.13 -0.38 7.19
N ASP A 166 -0.94 0.27 6.06
CA ASP A 166 0.38 0.43 5.44
C ASP A 166 1.37 1.20 6.34
N ALA A 167 0.87 2.12 7.17
CA ALA A 167 1.69 2.87 8.11
C ALA A 167 2.33 2.01 9.21
N PHE A 168 1.78 0.82 9.48
CA PHE A 168 2.27 -0.10 10.52
C PHE A 168 3.27 -1.14 10.00
N LEU A 169 3.53 -1.15 8.70
CA LEU A 169 4.50 -2.06 8.07
C LEU A 169 5.93 -1.53 8.09
N GLU A 170 6.10 -0.27 8.47
CA GLU A 170 7.37 0.41 8.64
C GLU A 170 7.50 0.93 10.08
N ARG A 171 8.62 1.58 10.39
CA ARG A 171 8.83 2.18 11.70
C ARG A 171 7.79 3.28 11.98
N PHE A 172 7.09 3.19 13.11
CA PHE A 172 6.09 4.17 13.51
C PHE A 172 6.23 4.59 14.98
N LEU A 173 5.56 5.69 15.32
CA LEU A 173 5.50 6.26 16.66
C LEU A 173 4.07 6.72 16.96
N MET A 174 3.48 6.24 18.04
CA MET A 174 2.19 6.70 18.53
C MET A 174 2.35 8.02 19.29
N VAL A 175 1.57 9.03 18.94
CA VAL A 175 1.66 10.38 19.49
C VAL A 175 0.42 10.67 20.33
N LYS A 176 0.59 10.61 21.65
CA LYS A 176 -0.47 10.86 22.63
C LYS A 176 -0.76 12.35 22.77
N PRO A 177 -2.04 12.79 22.77
CA PRO A 177 -2.40 14.19 23.01
C PRO A 177 -2.09 14.62 24.44
N THR A 178 -1.76 15.89 24.64
CA THR A 178 -1.59 16.51 25.98
C THR A 178 -2.51 17.68 26.23
N GLY A 179 -3.19 18.19 25.20
CA GLY A 179 -4.13 19.28 25.29
C GLY A 179 -5.55 18.84 25.65
N LYS A 180 -6.44 19.82 25.78
CA LYS A 180 -7.85 19.61 26.07
C LYS A 180 -8.60 19.27 24.78
N PRO A 181 -9.40 18.18 24.72
CA PRO A 181 -10.14 17.82 23.50
C PRO A 181 -11.26 18.82 23.20
N MET A 182 -11.59 18.98 21.91
CA MET A 182 -12.72 19.81 21.45
C MET A 182 -14.03 19.42 22.10
N ASN A 183 -14.27 18.10 22.21
CA ASN A 183 -15.44 17.49 22.83
C ASN A 183 -15.00 16.44 23.82
N VAL A 184 -15.68 16.36 24.95
CA VAL A 184 -15.39 15.36 25.99
C VAL A 184 -15.57 13.92 25.45
N THR A 185 -16.59 13.72 24.59
CA THR A 185 -16.84 12.42 23.94
C THR A 185 -15.68 11.99 23.07
N VAL A 186 -15.15 12.89 22.25
CA VAL A 186 -13.95 12.63 21.42
C VAL A 186 -12.77 12.24 22.30
N GLY A 187 -12.51 13.00 23.37
CA GLY A 187 -11.39 12.71 24.28
C GLY A 187 -11.47 11.31 24.91
N LYS A 188 -12.64 10.92 25.40
CA LYS A 188 -12.89 9.59 25.97
C LYS A 188 -12.71 8.49 24.93
N TRP A 189 -13.27 8.67 23.74
CA TRP A 189 -13.17 7.71 22.65
C TRP A 189 -11.71 7.52 22.22
N VAL A 190 -10.97 8.62 22.02
CA VAL A 190 -9.54 8.60 21.64
C VAL A 190 -8.69 7.87 22.67
N GLU A 191 -8.93 8.08 23.97
CA GLU A 191 -8.18 7.40 25.03
C GLU A 191 -8.45 5.88 25.00
N GLN A 192 -9.69 5.49 24.86
CA GLN A 192 -10.08 4.07 24.77
C GLN A 192 -9.50 3.40 23.53
N GLU A 193 -9.62 4.04 22.36
CA GLU A 193 -9.13 3.53 21.08
C GLU A 193 -7.60 3.40 21.07
N MET A 194 -6.87 4.39 21.61
CA MET A 194 -5.43 4.32 21.70
C MET A 194 -4.96 3.19 22.61
N ASN A 195 -5.62 3.01 23.75
CA ASN A 195 -5.29 1.93 24.67
C ASN A 195 -5.57 0.55 24.06
N GLU A 196 -6.69 0.42 23.32
CA GLU A 196 -7.01 -0.79 22.57
C GLU A 196 -5.95 -1.06 21.47
N ALA A 197 -5.57 -0.03 20.69
CA ALA A 197 -4.54 -0.16 19.66
C ALA A 197 -3.20 -0.64 20.23
N ILE A 198 -2.77 -0.11 21.38
CA ILE A 198 -1.54 -0.53 22.08
C ILE A 198 -1.66 -1.99 22.54
N THR A 199 -2.80 -2.34 23.13
CA THR A 199 -3.06 -3.71 23.62
C THR A 199 -3.05 -4.72 22.48
N GLN A 200 -3.73 -4.42 21.39
CA GLN A 200 -3.79 -5.28 20.21
C GLN A 200 -2.45 -5.39 19.50
N TRP A 201 -1.66 -4.29 19.46
CA TRP A 201 -0.29 -4.35 18.95
C TRP A 201 0.56 -5.36 19.73
N HIS A 202 0.54 -5.27 21.06
CA HIS A 202 1.28 -6.21 21.92
C HIS A 202 0.77 -7.65 21.74
N ARG A 203 -0.54 -7.82 21.68
CA ARG A 203 -1.16 -9.14 21.49
C ARG A 203 -0.75 -9.80 20.17
N GLN A 204 -0.76 -9.03 19.08
CA GLN A 204 -0.50 -9.53 17.74
C GLN A 204 0.98 -9.73 17.46
N PHE A 205 1.81 -8.76 17.83
CA PHE A 205 3.22 -8.70 17.44
C PHE A 205 4.20 -8.96 18.58
N ARG A 206 3.73 -9.16 19.80
CA ARG A 206 4.53 -9.43 21.00
C ARG A 206 5.56 -8.33 21.34
N GLY A 207 5.48 -7.17 20.68
CA GLY A 207 6.32 -6.01 20.93
C GLY A 207 5.53 -4.87 21.59
N ASN A 208 6.23 -3.93 22.22
CA ASN A 208 5.62 -2.74 22.79
C ASN A 208 5.53 -1.64 21.74
N ALA A 209 4.34 -1.05 21.56
CA ALA A 209 4.19 0.16 20.77
C ALA A 209 4.97 1.31 21.43
N ARG A 210 5.72 2.07 20.62
CA ARG A 210 6.40 3.26 21.11
C ARG A 210 5.42 4.40 21.18
N VAL A 211 5.31 5.04 22.34
CA VAL A 211 4.40 6.14 22.60
C VAL A 211 5.17 7.36 23.09
N ILE A 212 4.86 8.53 22.55
CA ILE A 212 5.40 9.82 23.00
C ILE A 212 4.25 10.84 23.16
N GLN A 213 4.41 11.80 24.03
CA GLN A 213 3.49 12.92 24.12
C GLN A 213 3.76 13.92 22.98
N ASP A 214 2.73 14.51 22.42
CA ASP A 214 2.80 15.43 21.27
C ASP A 214 3.75 16.61 21.49
N LYS A 215 3.83 17.14 22.73
CA LYS A 215 4.73 18.23 23.13
C LYS A 215 6.20 17.83 23.22
N HIS A 216 6.51 16.55 23.26
CA HIS A 216 7.88 16.03 23.37
C HIS A 216 8.46 15.56 22.02
N LEU A 217 7.69 15.67 20.92
CA LEU A 217 8.21 15.35 19.59
C LEU A 217 9.35 16.29 19.20
N THR A 218 10.40 15.70 18.67
CA THR A 218 11.54 16.40 18.10
C THR A 218 11.54 16.30 16.57
N ARG A 219 12.36 17.11 15.89
CA ARG A 219 12.49 17.03 14.42
C ARG A 219 12.88 15.66 13.91
N LYS A 220 13.64 14.87 14.69
CA LYS A 220 14.07 13.52 14.34
C LYS A 220 12.91 12.51 14.30
N ASP A 221 11.85 12.77 15.07
CA ASP A 221 10.70 11.85 15.14
C ASP A 221 9.86 11.85 13.87
N PHE A 222 9.99 12.91 13.04
CA PHE A 222 9.30 12.98 11.74
C PHE A 222 9.92 12.08 10.66
N SER A 223 11.06 11.45 10.91
CA SER A 223 11.68 10.46 9.99
C SER A 223 11.09 9.05 10.11
N GLN A 224 9.84 8.94 10.51
CA GLN A 224 9.05 7.71 10.64
C GLN A 224 7.56 8.03 10.54
N ASN A 225 6.72 7.01 10.43
CA ASN A 225 5.27 7.19 10.42
C ASN A 225 4.77 7.64 11.80
N LEU A 226 3.86 8.60 11.84
CA LEU A 226 3.27 9.13 13.06
C LEU A 226 1.80 8.72 13.17
N ILE A 227 1.46 8.02 14.25
CA ILE A 227 0.07 7.65 14.56
C ILE A 227 -0.43 8.66 15.59
N LEU A 228 -1.21 9.63 15.13
CA LEU A 228 -1.63 10.80 15.87
C LEU A 228 -2.98 10.54 16.54
N TRP A 229 -3.01 10.62 17.84
CA TRP A 229 -4.22 10.45 18.64
C TRP A 229 -4.75 11.80 19.14
N GLY A 230 -6.06 12.00 19.05
CA GLY A 230 -6.71 13.24 19.47
C GLY A 230 -7.36 14.02 18.33
N ASP A 231 -7.54 15.28 18.58
CA ASP A 231 -8.13 16.27 17.68
C ASP A 231 -7.24 17.54 17.57
N PRO A 232 -7.55 18.50 16.68
CA PRO A 232 -6.72 19.70 16.51
C PRO A 232 -6.53 20.58 17.75
N THR A 233 -7.31 20.42 18.82
CA THR A 233 -7.11 21.19 20.06
C THR A 233 -6.37 20.40 21.13
N SER A 234 -6.43 19.07 21.06
CA SER A 234 -5.80 18.21 22.04
C SER A 234 -4.40 17.73 21.65
N ASN A 235 -4.09 17.71 20.34
CA ASN A 235 -2.78 17.26 19.81
C ASN A 235 -2.15 18.36 18.97
N SER A 236 -0.99 18.86 19.42
CA SER A 236 -0.28 19.98 18.79
C SER A 236 0.23 19.65 17.38
N VAL A 237 0.47 18.36 17.06
CA VAL A 237 0.88 17.93 15.71
C VAL A 237 -0.33 17.95 14.78
N ILE A 238 -1.48 17.42 15.22
CA ILE A 238 -2.72 17.49 14.44
C ILE A 238 -3.09 18.96 14.16
N ALA A 239 -2.96 19.84 15.15
CA ALA A 239 -3.19 21.28 14.97
C ALA A 239 -2.35 21.87 13.82
N LYS A 240 -1.06 21.49 13.75
CA LYS A 240 -0.13 22.00 12.72
C LYS A 240 -0.43 21.46 11.32
N ILE A 241 -0.89 20.22 11.20
CA ILE A 241 -1.14 19.60 9.90
C ILE A 241 -2.59 19.73 9.41
N ALA A 242 -3.52 20.16 10.27
CA ALA A 242 -4.95 20.16 9.95
C ALA A 242 -5.30 20.90 8.64
N GLY A 243 -4.61 22.02 8.36
CA GLY A 243 -4.81 22.77 7.12
C GLY A 243 -4.26 22.11 5.85
N HIS A 244 -3.49 21.03 5.98
CA HIS A 244 -2.93 20.27 4.85
C HIS A 244 -3.69 18.95 4.59
N LEU A 245 -4.61 18.58 5.48
CA LEU A 245 -5.38 17.36 5.34
C LEU A 245 -6.60 17.57 4.42
N PRO A 246 -7.06 16.57 3.69
CA PRO A 246 -8.23 16.67 2.81
C PRO A 246 -9.56 16.64 3.58
N ILE A 247 -9.53 16.85 4.89
CA ILE A 247 -10.68 16.93 5.78
C ILE A 247 -10.69 18.25 6.54
N ILE A 248 -11.86 18.75 6.86
CA ILE A 248 -12.05 19.87 7.80
C ILE A 248 -12.64 19.28 9.08
N TRP A 249 -11.92 19.43 10.19
CA TRP A 249 -12.36 18.95 11.48
C TRP A 249 -12.36 20.06 12.52
N THR A 250 -13.54 20.45 12.97
CA THR A 250 -13.78 21.52 13.93
C THR A 250 -14.62 21.01 15.09
N LYS A 251 -14.77 21.82 16.14
CA LYS A 251 -15.65 21.50 17.28
C LYS A 251 -17.11 21.24 16.87
N LYS A 252 -17.58 21.83 15.77
CA LYS A 252 -18.97 21.69 15.29
C LYS A 252 -19.16 20.45 14.42
N GLY A 253 -18.15 20.07 13.63
CA GLY A 253 -18.32 18.96 12.70
C GLY A 253 -17.04 18.59 11.96
N ILE A 254 -17.17 17.46 11.29
CA ILE A 254 -16.21 16.92 10.32
C ILE A 254 -16.82 17.16 8.95
N ARG A 255 -16.04 17.65 8.00
CA ARG A 255 -16.45 17.83 6.61
C ARG A 255 -15.46 17.18 5.65
N LEU A 256 -15.99 16.38 4.75
CA LEU A 256 -15.31 15.75 3.63
C LEU A 256 -16.06 16.11 2.36
N LYS A 257 -15.51 17.01 1.52
CA LYS A 257 -16.22 17.61 0.37
C LYS A 257 -17.57 18.18 0.79
N ASP A 258 -18.65 17.62 0.25
CA ASP A 258 -20.05 17.97 0.44
C ASP A 258 -20.73 17.26 1.63
N LYS A 259 -20.07 16.24 2.20
CA LYS A 259 -20.59 15.48 3.34
C LYS A 259 -20.09 16.06 4.66
N SER A 260 -20.98 16.05 5.66
CA SER A 260 -20.63 16.52 7.01
C SER A 260 -21.28 15.69 8.11
N TRP A 261 -20.60 15.59 9.25
CA TRP A 261 -21.03 14.86 10.44
C TRP A 261 -20.76 15.68 11.70
N PRO A 262 -21.66 15.65 12.71
CA PRO A 262 -21.43 16.34 14.00
C PRO A 262 -20.23 15.74 14.74
N ALA A 263 -19.30 16.61 15.20
CA ALA A 263 -18.06 16.16 15.84
C ALA A 263 -18.23 15.65 17.28
N ASP A 264 -19.40 15.76 17.88
CA ASP A 264 -19.71 15.18 19.20
C ASP A 264 -20.14 13.70 19.13
N LYS A 265 -20.45 13.20 17.93
CA LYS A 265 -20.89 11.82 17.68
C LYS A 265 -19.95 11.03 16.75
N PHE A 266 -19.17 11.71 15.93
CA PHE A 266 -18.36 11.09 14.91
C PHE A 266 -16.89 11.54 14.99
N VAL A 267 -15.99 10.68 14.53
CA VAL A 267 -14.55 10.92 14.50
C VAL A 267 -13.98 10.52 13.15
N PRO A 268 -13.05 11.31 12.57
CA PRO A 268 -12.36 10.89 11.36
C PRO A 268 -11.17 10.02 11.72
N VAL A 269 -10.97 8.97 10.91
CA VAL A 269 -9.75 8.18 10.87
C VAL A 269 -9.19 8.23 9.45
N LEU A 270 -7.90 8.37 9.28
CA LEU A 270 -7.28 8.39 7.95
C LEU A 270 -5.79 8.15 7.99
N ILE A 271 -5.24 7.73 6.85
CA ILE A 271 -3.83 7.78 6.52
C ILE A 271 -3.58 8.89 5.50
N TYR A 272 -2.49 9.63 5.65
CA TYR A 272 -2.12 10.66 4.71
C TYR A 272 -0.59 10.84 4.68
N PRO A 273 0.03 11.27 3.57
CA PRO A 273 1.42 11.64 3.58
C PRO A 273 1.68 12.76 4.59
N ASN A 274 2.72 12.60 5.40
CA ASN A 274 3.07 13.59 6.41
C ASN A 274 3.49 14.92 5.76
N PRO A 275 2.79 16.05 5.97
CA PRO A 275 3.13 17.31 5.34
C PRO A 275 4.54 17.83 5.67
N PHE A 276 5.13 17.38 6.77
CA PHE A 276 6.50 17.73 7.18
C PHE A 276 7.56 16.73 6.77
N ALA A 277 7.14 15.54 6.24
CA ALA A 277 8.05 14.48 5.81
C ALA A 277 7.35 13.59 4.78
N LEU A 278 7.22 14.07 3.54
CA LEU A 278 6.37 13.51 2.48
C LEU A 278 6.59 12.02 2.14
N ARG A 279 7.64 11.40 2.65
CA ARG A 279 7.92 9.95 2.49
C ARG A 279 7.41 9.10 3.63
N HIS A 280 6.80 9.71 4.63
CA HIS A 280 6.22 9.04 5.79
C HIS A 280 4.75 9.38 5.91
N TYR A 281 4.03 8.59 6.66
CA TYR A 281 2.62 8.79 6.90
C TYR A 281 2.35 9.56 8.19
N VAL A 282 1.22 10.22 8.21
CA VAL A 282 0.43 10.47 9.41
C VAL A 282 -0.82 9.60 9.35
N VAL A 283 -1.19 8.98 10.47
CA VAL A 283 -2.47 8.30 10.67
C VAL A 283 -3.22 9.03 11.77
N LEU A 284 -4.47 9.36 11.56
CA LEU A 284 -5.33 9.94 12.60
C LEU A 284 -6.18 8.85 13.24
N ASN A 285 -6.12 8.76 14.57
CA ASN A 285 -7.06 8.03 15.43
C ASN A 285 -7.34 6.56 15.05
N SER A 286 -6.35 5.87 14.50
CA SER A 286 -6.48 4.44 14.16
C SER A 286 -5.25 3.67 14.55
N GLY A 287 -5.43 2.47 15.11
CA GLY A 287 -4.43 1.40 15.10
C GLY A 287 -4.45 0.66 13.76
N PHE A 288 -3.70 -0.47 13.66
CA PHE A 288 -3.85 -1.37 12.52
C PHE A 288 -5.26 -1.97 12.53
N THR A 289 -5.91 -2.03 11.37
CA THR A 289 -7.37 -2.17 11.29
C THR A 289 -7.86 -3.61 11.39
N PHE A 290 -7.00 -4.63 11.22
CA PHE A 290 -7.34 -6.04 11.40
C PHE A 290 -7.13 -6.54 12.85
N SER A 291 -6.88 -5.66 13.79
CA SER A 291 -6.50 -5.99 15.17
C SER A 291 -7.39 -7.03 15.86
N GLU A 292 -8.69 -6.98 15.62
CA GLU A 292 -9.68 -7.86 16.25
C GLU A 292 -9.84 -9.21 15.55
N TYR A 293 -9.30 -9.33 14.33
CA TYR A 293 -9.42 -10.51 13.49
C TYR A 293 -8.12 -11.28 13.34
N GLY A 294 -6.98 -10.58 13.36
CA GLY A 294 -5.67 -11.15 13.00
C GLY A 294 -5.17 -12.26 13.91
N HIS A 295 -5.61 -12.30 15.16
CA HIS A 295 -5.21 -13.34 16.13
C HIS A 295 -5.86 -14.70 15.88
N LEU A 296 -6.94 -14.75 15.11
CA LEU A 296 -7.65 -15.99 14.79
C LEU A 296 -6.96 -16.77 13.67
N SER A 297 -6.44 -16.08 12.66
CA SER A 297 -5.81 -16.69 11.50
C SER A 297 -5.01 -15.66 10.70
N ASN A 298 -3.89 -16.10 10.12
CA ASN A 298 -3.10 -15.25 9.20
C ASN A 298 -3.93 -14.78 7.99
N SER A 299 -4.91 -15.56 7.55
CA SER A 299 -5.79 -15.19 6.44
C SER A 299 -6.69 -13.99 6.76
N MET A 300 -6.84 -13.64 8.03
CA MET A 300 -7.63 -12.50 8.50
C MET A 300 -6.79 -11.22 8.67
N GLN A 301 -5.47 -11.29 8.49
CA GLN A 301 -4.55 -10.17 8.61
C GLN A 301 -4.53 -9.32 7.32
N ASN A 302 -5.68 -8.78 6.97
CA ASN A 302 -5.85 -7.86 5.85
C ASN A 302 -6.57 -6.59 6.32
N ALA A 303 -6.23 -5.46 5.74
CA ALA A 303 -6.82 -4.17 6.06
C ALA A 303 -8.36 -4.23 6.06
N LYS A 304 -8.98 -3.65 7.08
CA LYS A 304 -10.44 -3.57 7.27
C LYS A 304 -10.99 -2.17 6.98
N LEU A 305 -10.13 -1.17 6.95
CA LEU A 305 -10.47 0.18 6.53
C LEU A 305 -9.61 0.59 5.32
N PRO A 306 -10.17 1.41 4.42
CA PRO A 306 -9.43 2.01 3.31
C PRO A 306 -8.51 3.15 3.78
N ASP A 307 -8.27 4.18 2.92
CA ASP A 307 -7.39 5.29 3.27
C ASP A 307 -8.01 6.24 4.31
N TYR A 308 -9.34 6.33 4.35
CA TYR A 308 -10.05 7.12 5.37
C TYR A 308 -11.42 6.53 5.69
N ALA A 309 -11.92 6.84 6.88
CA ALA A 309 -13.28 6.58 7.31
C ALA A 309 -13.77 7.63 8.31
N VAL A 310 -15.09 7.73 8.44
CA VAL A 310 -15.78 8.43 9.53
C VAL A 310 -16.45 7.37 10.39
N LEU A 311 -16.13 7.36 11.68
CA LEU A 311 -16.61 6.37 12.62
C LEU A 311 -17.63 6.99 13.59
N ASP A 312 -18.68 6.24 13.88
CA ASP A 312 -19.67 6.55 14.93
C ASP A 312 -19.12 6.14 16.30
N MET A 313 -18.81 7.12 17.15
CA MET A 313 -18.27 6.89 18.49
C MET A 313 -19.25 6.23 19.47
N ARG A 314 -20.52 6.13 19.13
CA ARG A 314 -21.55 5.45 19.94
C ARG A 314 -21.49 3.93 19.80
N VAL A 315 -20.87 3.43 18.76
CA VAL A 315 -20.65 1.99 18.55
C VAL A 315 -19.48 1.54 19.43
N PRO A 316 -19.63 0.44 20.18
CA PRO A 316 -18.54 -0.10 21.00
C PRO A 316 -17.27 -0.33 20.19
N ILE A 317 -16.10 -0.05 20.79
CA ILE A 317 -14.80 -0.15 20.12
C ILE A 317 -14.59 -1.50 19.44
N LYS A 318 -14.97 -2.60 20.06
CA LYS A 318 -14.82 -3.96 19.50
C LYS A 318 -15.73 -4.24 18.30
N GLU A 319 -16.73 -3.40 18.06
CA GLU A 319 -17.69 -3.56 16.97
C GLU A 319 -17.62 -2.43 15.94
N ARG A 320 -16.73 -1.43 16.16
CA ARG A 320 -16.65 -0.21 15.33
C ARG A 320 -16.36 -0.49 13.87
N ILE A 321 -15.70 -1.61 13.58
CA ILE A 321 -15.47 -2.08 12.22
C ILE A 321 -16.17 -3.43 12.07
N PRO A 322 -17.14 -3.60 11.17
CA PRO A 322 -17.65 -2.56 10.24
C PRO A 322 -18.79 -1.70 10.78
N LYS A 323 -19.43 -2.04 11.91
CA LYS A 323 -20.73 -1.44 12.33
C LYS A 323 -20.71 0.06 12.57
N GLY A 324 -19.58 0.61 13.01
CA GLY A 324 -19.40 2.03 13.27
C GLY A 324 -18.96 2.83 12.04
N VAL A 325 -18.67 2.20 10.93
CA VAL A 325 -18.22 2.89 9.72
C VAL A 325 -19.42 3.51 9.01
N VAL A 326 -19.54 4.83 9.04
CA VAL A 326 -20.65 5.56 8.41
C VAL A 326 -20.26 6.12 7.04
N HIS A 327 -18.97 6.26 6.79
CA HIS A 327 -18.42 6.65 5.50
C HIS A 327 -16.96 6.21 5.41
N SER A 328 -16.52 5.77 4.23
CA SER A 328 -15.12 5.39 4.02
C SER A 328 -14.78 5.46 2.54
N GLY A 329 -13.47 5.55 2.22
CA GLY A 329 -13.02 5.56 0.85
C GLY A 329 -11.51 5.58 0.70
N PHE A 330 -11.06 5.50 -0.56
CA PHE A 330 -9.67 5.64 -0.94
C PHE A 330 -9.42 7.02 -1.52
N PHE A 331 -8.27 7.61 -1.22
CA PHE A 331 -7.80 8.78 -1.96
C PHE A 331 -7.37 8.41 -3.38
N SER A 332 -7.45 9.38 -4.27
CA SER A 332 -6.91 9.26 -5.64
C SER A 332 -5.39 9.04 -5.60
N GLU A 333 -4.82 8.79 -6.78
CA GLU A 333 -3.35 8.68 -6.94
C GLU A 333 -2.59 9.96 -6.54
N ARG A 334 -3.30 11.07 -6.33
CA ARG A 334 -2.78 12.36 -5.84
C ARG A 334 -3.18 12.68 -4.41
N TRP A 335 -3.67 11.68 -3.66
CA TRP A 335 -4.14 11.84 -2.29
C TRP A 335 -5.31 12.83 -2.13
N GLU A 336 -6.12 12.96 -3.18
CA GLU A 336 -7.33 13.77 -3.19
C GLU A 336 -8.55 12.90 -2.94
N LEU A 337 -9.62 13.49 -2.39
CA LEU A 337 -10.92 12.83 -2.26
C LEU A 337 -11.51 12.57 -3.66
N THR A 338 -11.91 11.34 -3.94
CA THR A 338 -12.54 10.95 -5.21
C THR A 338 -14.05 11.25 -5.22
N GLU A 339 -14.66 11.33 -6.40
CA GLU A 339 -16.11 11.55 -6.51
C GLU A 339 -16.94 10.27 -6.29
N SER A 340 -16.28 9.11 -6.35
CA SER A 340 -16.93 7.79 -6.27
C SER A 340 -17.18 7.27 -4.85
N ASP A 341 -16.80 8.03 -3.82
CA ASP A 341 -16.88 7.58 -2.43
C ASP A 341 -18.31 7.72 -1.89
N GLY A 342 -19.19 6.84 -2.29
CA GLY A 342 -20.55 6.84 -1.78
C GLY A 342 -21.60 6.05 -2.56
N LYS A 343 -21.19 5.02 -3.27
CA LYS A 343 -22.16 4.00 -3.73
C LYS A 343 -21.73 2.65 -3.19
N ASP A 344 -22.49 2.24 -2.16
CA ASP A 344 -22.80 0.92 -1.60
C ASP A 344 -21.66 -0.10 -1.41
#